data_14708f44263c4d2a766ece1aa27cebb2
#
_entry.id   14708f44263c4d2a766ece1aa27cebb2
#
_cell.length_a   1.000
_cell.length_b   1.000
_cell.length_c   1.000
_cell.angle_alpha   90.00
_cell.angle_beta   90.00
_cell.angle_gamma   90.00
#
_symmetry.space_group_name_H-M   'P 1'
#
loop_
_entity.id
_entity.type
_entity.pdbx_description
1 polymer ?
#
loop_
_entity_poly.entity_id
_entity_poly.type
_entity_poly.pdbx_seq_one_letter_code
_entity_poly.pdbx_strand_id
1 'polypeptide(L)'
;MNKIRVVNNEIIPCDYSDISIVNNEISFLNSGNFAIEYIDCNDVNLNIIVKENTHVCLFIYSNNDYITTMNKYNIFGNLVVNKFYYNNNTDEIINVNLSKDKANFKYNFSSVSSGNDKFTINIYHLKKDTCSDICNRTVAKENSSNVFDINSYVENGILDTYLNQQTKIVTLGDSNNKINPNMFIGEASTTGIHSSTIGTINEEDIFYLMSRGIDYETAIKLIIKGMIISNINPDMEYREKILELLNDLGGE
;
A
#
# COMPACT_ATOMS: atom_id res chain seq x y z
N MET A 1 -2.45 -15.71 -10.65
CA MET A 1 -3.29 -14.77 -9.88
C MET A 1 -4.47 -14.36 -10.75
N ASN A 2 -5.72 -14.37 -10.22
CA ASN A 2 -6.89 -13.90 -10.95
C ASN A 2 -6.83 -12.38 -11.10
N LYS A 3 -6.95 -11.85 -12.33
CA LYS A 3 -6.76 -10.43 -12.60
C LYS A 3 -8.09 -9.72 -12.84
N ILE A 4 -8.29 -8.64 -12.11
CA ILE A 4 -9.38 -7.69 -12.28
C ILE A 4 -8.76 -6.43 -12.89
N ARG A 5 -9.29 -5.95 -13.99
CA ARG A 5 -8.81 -4.72 -14.63
C ARG A 5 -9.81 -3.61 -14.44
N VAL A 6 -9.31 -2.45 -14.04
CA VAL A 6 -10.05 -1.20 -14.06
C VAL A 6 -9.44 -0.37 -15.17
N VAL A 7 -10.22 -0.12 -16.21
CA VAL A 7 -9.75 0.60 -17.41
C VAL A 7 -10.65 1.80 -17.62
N ASN A 8 -10.06 2.99 -17.79
CA ASN A 8 -10.82 4.24 -17.90
C ASN A 8 -11.85 4.42 -16.76
N ASN A 9 -11.46 4.08 -15.53
CA ASN A 9 -12.26 4.16 -14.30
C ASN A 9 -13.39 3.12 -14.16
N GLU A 10 -13.53 2.19 -15.09
CA GLU A 10 -14.56 1.16 -15.05
C GLU A 10 -13.95 -0.25 -14.86
N ILE A 11 -14.60 -1.06 -14.02
CA ILE A 11 -14.20 -2.46 -13.84
C ILE A 11 -14.58 -3.23 -15.08
N ILE A 12 -13.58 -3.85 -15.72
CA ILE A 12 -13.83 -4.76 -16.84
C ILE A 12 -14.42 -6.07 -16.31
N PRO A 13 -15.58 -6.51 -16.83
CA PRO A 13 -16.20 -7.74 -16.40
C PRO A 13 -15.25 -8.93 -16.50
N CYS A 14 -15.20 -9.75 -15.46
CA CYS A 14 -14.47 -11.00 -15.43
C CYS A 14 -15.35 -12.08 -14.79
N ASP A 15 -15.20 -13.32 -15.22
CA ASP A 15 -15.99 -14.45 -14.77
C ASP A 15 -15.13 -15.37 -13.88
N TYR A 16 -15.04 -15.02 -12.60
CA TYR A 16 -14.36 -15.82 -11.59
C TYR A 16 -15.37 -16.25 -10.53
N SER A 17 -15.50 -17.55 -10.27
CA SER A 17 -16.42 -18.11 -9.27
C SER A 17 -16.15 -17.65 -7.83
N ASP A 18 -14.93 -17.16 -7.57
CA ASP A 18 -14.47 -16.75 -6.24
C ASP A 18 -14.78 -15.32 -5.88
N ILE A 19 -15.26 -14.54 -6.85
CA ILE A 19 -15.61 -13.12 -6.67
C ILE A 19 -16.98 -12.82 -7.28
N SER A 20 -17.61 -11.79 -6.74
CA SER A 20 -18.80 -11.17 -7.32
C SER A 20 -18.51 -9.69 -7.55
N ILE A 21 -18.80 -9.21 -8.75
CA ILE A 21 -18.60 -7.80 -9.12
C ILE A 21 -19.97 -7.22 -9.48
N VAL A 22 -20.37 -6.16 -8.78
CA VAL A 22 -21.62 -5.42 -9.03
C VAL A 22 -21.30 -3.93 -8.98
N ASN A 23 -21.38 -3.25 -10.11
CA ASN A 23 -20.92 -1.86 -10.26
C ASN A 23 -19.45 -1.72 -9.81
N ASN A 24 -19.17 -0.89 -8.80
CA ASN A 24 -17.82 -0.70 -8.21
C ASN A 24 -17.59 -1.57 -6.95
N GLU A 25 -18.46 -2.53 -6.66
CA GLU A 25 -18.27 -3.44 -5.55
C GLU A 25 -17.65 -4.76 -6.01
N ILE A 26 -16.56 -5.13 -5.35
CA ILE A 26 -15.87 -6.41 -5.52
C ILE A 26 -16.00 -7.19 -4.22
N SER A 27 -16.79 -8.25 -4.23
CA SER A 27 -16.95 -9.14 -3.09
C SER A 27 -16.12 -10.40 -3.28
N PHE A 28 -15.15 -10.64 -2.41
CA PHE A 28 -14.39 -11.88 -2.36
C PHE A 28 -15.17 -12.93 -1.55
N LEU A 29 -15.64 -13.96 -2.26
CA LEU A 29 -16.50 -15.02 -1.70
C LEU A 29 -15.69 -16.16 -1.12
N ASN A 30 -14.51 -16.44 -1.69
CA ASN A 30 -13.60 -17.50 -1.28
C ASN A 30 -12.18 -16.96 -1.08
N SER A 31 -11.36 -17.75 -0.39
CA SER A 31 -9.93 -17.44 -0.23
C SER A 31 -9.19 -17.53 -1.56
N GLY A 32 -8.21 -16.65 -1.76
CA GLY A 32 -7.42 -16.68 -3.00
C GLY A 32 -6.47 -15.52 -3.17
N ASN A 33 -5.76 -15.56 -4.30
CA ASN A 33 -4.81 -14.54 -4.72
C ASN A 33 -5.35 -13.82 -5.95
N PHE A 34 -5.52 -12.51 -5.83
CA PHE A 34 -6.11 -11.66 -6.87
C PHE A 34 -5.20 -10.47 -7.15
N ALA A 35 -5.33 -9.90 -8.34
CA ALA A 35 -4.70 -8.63 -8.68
C ALA A 35 -5.73 -7.65 -9.23
N ILE A 36 -5.54 -6.35 -8.92
CA ILE A 36 -6.25 -5.24 -9.54
C ILE A 36 -5.23 -4.37 -10.27
N GLU A 37 -5.43 -4.16 -11.56
CA GLU A 37 -4.61 -3.27 -12.38
C GLU A 37 -5.43 -2.01 -12.73
N TYR A 38 -4.90 -0.82 -12.43
CA TYR A 38 -5.46 0.46 -12.86
C TYR A 38 -4.77 0.87 -14.16
N ILE A 39 -5.53 0.90 -15.26
CA ILE A 39 -5.04 1.19 -16.61
C ILE A 39 -5.77 2.41 -17.14
N ASP A 40 -5.02 3.46 -17.50
CA ASP A 40 -5.57 4.73 -18.00
C ASP A 40 -6.67 5.31 -17.09
N CYS A 41 -6.46 5.17 -15.77
CA CYS A 41 -7.40 5.63 -14.75
C CYS A 41 -6.99 6.98 -14.18
N ASN A 42 -7.99 7.83 -13.89
CA ASN A 42 -7.80 9.11 -13.22
C ASN A 42 -8.70 9.30 -11.98
N ASP A 43 -9.81 8.54 -11.88
CA ASP A 43 -10.72 8.54 -10.73
C ASP A 43 -11.29 7.13 -10.49
N VAL A 44 -10.82 6.47 -9.44
CA VAL A 44 -11.22 5.09 -9.12
C VAL A 44 -11.83 5.01 -7.73
N ASN A 45 -13.08 4.54 -7.67
CA ASN A 45 -13.82 4.35 -6.43
C ASN A 45 -14.26 2.89 -6.31
N LEU A 46 -13.62 2.11 -5.43
CA LEU A 46 -13.95 0.71 -5.22
C LEU A 46 -14.48 0.44 -3.81
N ASN A 47 -15.52 -0.39 -3.74
CA ASN A 47 -15.97 -1.01 -2.50
C ASN A 47 -15.55 -2.48 -2.49
N ILE A 48 -14.64 -2.84 -1.61
CA ILE A 48 -14.07 -4.18 -1.50
C ILE A 48 -14.62 -4.85 -0.25
N ILE A 49 -15.22 -6.02 -0.43
CA ILE A 49 -15.81 -6.83 0.64
C ILE A 49 -15.07 -8.15 0.74
N VAL A 50 -14.52 -8.45 1.92
CA VAL A 50 -13.89 -9.74 2.23
C VAL A 50 -14.80 -10.50 3.18
N LYS A 51 -15.35 -11.63 2.73
CA LYS A 51 -16.31 -12.43 3.49
C LYS A 51 -15.68 -13.10 4.72
N GLU A 52 -16.52 -13.55 5.64
CA GLU A 52 -16.09 -14.31 6.83
C GLU A 52 -15.37 -15.60 6.42
N ASN A 53 -14.40 -16.00 7.22
CA ASN A 53 -13.61 -17.23 7.03
C ASN A 53 -12.83 -17.27 5.71
N THR A 54 -12.65 -16.13 5.03
CA THR A 54 -11.82 -16.04 3.84
C THR A 54 -10.47 -15.42 4.16
N HIS A 55 -9.46 -15.85 3.40
CA HIS A 55 -8.12 -15.24 3.39
C HIS A 55 -7.81 -14.78 1.97
N VAL A 56 -7.76 -13.48 1.76
CA VAL A 56 -7.57 -12.86 0.45
C VAL A 56 -6.21 -12.17 0.42
N CYS A 57 -5.39 -12.50 -0.58
CA CYS A 57 -4.19 -11.76 -0.94
C CYS A 57 -4.49 -10.96 -2.21
N LEU A 58 -4.46 -9.64 -2.09
CA LEU A 58 -4.74 -8.72 -3.19
C LEU A 58 -3.49 -7.95 -3.56
N PHE A 59 -3.11 -8.01 -4.83
CA PHE A 59 -2.06 -7.16 -5.40
C PHE A 59 -2.69 -6.02 -6.19
N ILE A 60 -2.31 -4.76 -5.92
CA ILE A 60 -2.81 -3.59 -6.65
C ILE A 60 -1.64 -2.91 -7.34
N TYR A 61 -1.79 -2.67 -8.64
CA TYR A 61 -0.77 -2.04 -9.48
C TYR A 61 -1.34 -0.82 -10.20
N SER A 62 -0.59 0.28 -10.16
CA SER A 62 -0.90 1.51 -10.88
C SER A 62 0.37 2.14 -11.44
N ASN A 63 0.28 2.57 -12.70
CA ASN A 63 1.27 3.39 -13.38
C ASN A 63 0.51 4.40 -14.25
N ASN A 64 0.10 5.51 -13.63
CA ASN A 64 -0.74 6.55 -14.25
C ASN A 64 -0.10 7.92 -14.01
N ASP A 65 -0.34 8.89 -14.90
CA ASP A 65 0.17 10.26 -14.72
C ASP A 65 -0.50 10.97 -13.54
N TYR A 66 -1.80 10.79 -13.40
CA TYR A 66 -2.59 11.33 -12.30
C TYR A 66 -3.67 10.33 -11.91
N ILE A 67 -3.85 10.10 -10.61
CA ILE A 67 -4.93 9.26 -10.13
C ILE A 67 -5.50 9.76 -8.80
N THR A 68 -6.82 9.88 -8.74
CA THR A 68 -7.57 10.01 -7.49
C THR A 68 -8.23 8.66 -7.18
N THR A 69 -8.11 8.19 -5.96
CA THR A 69 -8.83 6.98 -5.55
C THR A 69 -9.52 7.16 -4.23
N MET A 70 -10.76 6.65 -4.14
CA MET A 70 -11.49 6.55 -2.87
C MET A 70 -11.97 5.11 -2.69
N ASN A 71 -11.18 4.31 -1.98
CA ASN A 71 -11.45 2.91 -1.79
C ASN A 71 -11.98 2.62 -0.39
N LYS A 72 -13.02 1.78 -0.31
CA LYS A 72 -13.59 1.30 0.95
C LYS A 72 -13.39 -0.21 1.07
N TYR A 73 -12.87 -0.64 2.20
CA TYR A 73 -12.66 -2.05 2.52
C TYR A 73 -13.54 -2.45 3.70
N ASN A 74 -14.46 -3.39 3.50
CA ASN A 74 -15.27 -3.99 4.56
C ASN A 74 -14.78 -5.42 4.80
N ILE A 75 -14.07 -5.62 5.89
CA ILE A 75 -13.33 -6.85 6.15
C ILE A 75 -14.01 -7.65 7.26
N PHE A 76 -14.51 -8.83 6.91
CA PHE A 76 -15.07 -9.80 7.84
C PHE A 76 -14.15 -11.01 8.04
N GLY A 77 -13.16 -11.19 7.19
CA GLY A 77 -12.12 -12.22 7.22
C GLY A 77 -10.72 -11.64 7.32
N ASN A 78 -9.79 -12.17 6.54
CA ASN A 78 -8.40 -11.72 6.48
C ASN A 78 -8.09 -11.14 5.09
N LEU A 79 -7.54 -9.93 5.06
CA LEU A 79 -7.10 -9.27 3.84
C LEU A 79 -5.64 -8.86 3.95
N VAL A 80 -4.83 -9.31 3.00
CA VAL A 80 -3.48 -8.81 2.76
C VAL A 80 -3.49 -8.04 1.45
N VAL A 81 -3.21 -6.76 1.50
CA VAL A 81 -3.03 -5.91 0.31
C VAL A 81 -1.55 -5.66 0.12
N ASN A 82 -1.03 -6.02 -1.05
CA ASN A 82 0.29 -5.61 -1.53
C ASN A 82 0.07 -4.63 -2.68
N LYS A 83 0.63 -3.44 -2.59
CA LYS A 83 0.30 -2.36 -3.53
C LYS A 83 1.55 -1.67 -4.03
N PHE A 84 1.61 -1.45 -5.33
CA PHE A 84 2.67 -0.68 -5.96
C PHE A 84 2.11 0.43 -6.85
N TYR A 85 2.57 1.66 -6.60
CA TYR A 85 2.27 2.82 -7.41
C TYR A 85 3.55 3.46 -7.97
N TYR A 86 3.51 3.72 -9.27
CA TYR A 86 4.49 4.53 -9.98
C TYR A 86 3.72 5.62 -10.74
N ASN A 87 3.15 6.55 -9.98
CA ASN A 87 2.31 7.62 -10.51
C ASN A 87 3.06 8.95 -10.40
N ASN A 88 2.73 9.94 -11.26
CA ASN A 88 3.29 11.27 -11.12
C ASN A 88 2.58 12.10 -10.05
N ASN A 89 1.26 11.92 -9.91
CA ASN A 89 0.47 12.57 -8.86
C ASN A 89 -0.63 11.62 -8.38
N THR A 90 -0.78 11.51 -7.05
CA THR A 90 -1.79 10.63 -6.44
C THR A 90 -2.53 11.36 -5.32
N ASP A 91 -3.87 11.29 -5.31
CA ASP A 91 -4.68 11.61 -4.13
C ASP A 91 -5.52 10.39 -3.76
N GLU A 92 -5.12 9.68 -2.72
CA GLU A 92 -5.76 8.43 -2.33
C GLU A 92 -6.37 8.53 -0.93
N ILE A 93 -7.62 8.07 -0.84
CA ILE A 93 -8.32 7.85 0.43
C ILE A 93 -8.70 6.38 0.54
N ILE A 94 -8.26 5.74 1.60
CA ILE A 94 -8.62 4.37 1.96
C ILE A 94 -9.38 4.39 3.28
N ASN A 95 -10.59 3.82 3.27
CA ASN A 95 -11.40 3.63 4.48
C ASN A 95 -11.55 2.12 4.74
N VAL A 96 -11.03 1.64 5.86
CA VAL A 96 -11.01 0.22 6.25
C VAL A 96 -11.90 0.00 7.46
N ASN A 97 -12.87 -0.89 7.35
CA ASN A 97 -13.72 -1.32 8.45
C ASN A 97 -13.40 -2.78 8.80
N LEU A 98 -12.88 -3.03 9.99
CA LEU A 98 -12.69 -4.37 10.54
C LEU A 98 -13.98 -4.76 11.27
N SER A 99 -14.88 -5.44 10.54
CA SER A 99 -16.31 -5.56 10.87
C SER A 99 -16.70 -6.87 11.55
N LYS A 100 -15.73 -7.74 11.84
CA LYS A 100 -15.93 -9.03 12.52
C LYS A 100 -14.84 -9.26 13.56
N ASP A 101 -15.15 -9.99 14.62
CA ASP A 101 -14.15 -10.45 15.59
C ASP A 101 -13.02 -11.19 14.88
N LYS A 102 -11.78 -10.88 15.22
CA LYS A 102 -10.55 -11.44 14.62
C LYS A 102 -10.33 -11.09 13.14
N ALA A 103 -11.05 -10.14 12.58
CA ALA A 103 -10.75 -9.64 11.24
C ALA A 103 -9.34 -9.03 11.22
N ASN A 104 -8.59 -9.33 10.16
CA ASN A 104 -7.20 -8.94 10.01
C ASN A 104 -6.99 -8.18 8.69
N PHE A 105 -6.30 -7.05 8.78
CA PHE A 105 -5.89 -6.24 7.64
C PHE A 105 -4.39 -6.00 7.65
N LYS A 106 -3.71 -6.53 6.65
CA LYS A 106 -2.31 -6.21 6.39
C LYS A 106 -2.19 -5.42 5.09
N TYR A 107 -1.49 -4.30 5.14
CA TYR A 107 -1.32 -3.40 4.01
C TYR A 107 0.15 -3.08 3.81
N ASN A 108 0.73 -3.56 2.72
CA ASN A 108 2.09 -3.28 2.30
C ASN A 108 2.02 -2.41 1.04
N PHE A 109 2.39 -1.16 1.18
CA PHE A 109 2.40 -0.20 0.09
C PHE A 109 3.81 0.20 -0.26
N SER A 110 4.13 0.22 -1.54
CA SER A 110 5.37 0.77 -2.06
C SER A 110 5.08 1.71 -3.22
N SER A 111 5.78 2.84 -3.27
CA SER A 111 5.64 3.81 -4.36
C SER A 111 6.96 4.47 -4.71
N VAL A 112 6.99 4.98 -5.94
CA VAL A 112 7.97 5.96 -6.38
C VAL A 112 7.21 7.22 -6.76
N SER A 113 7.55 8.32 -6.12
CA SER A 113 6.90 9.62 -6.27
C SER A 113 7.80 10.59 -7.04
N SER A 114 7.24 11.20 -8.08
CA SER A 114 7.89 12.28 -8.84
C SER A 114 7.08 13.58 -8.87
N GLY A 115 5.89 13.58 -8.27
CA GLY A 115 4.99 14.74 -8.21
C GLY A 115 4.43 14.97 -6.81
N ASN A 116 3.12 15.26 -6.74
CA ASN A 116 2.44 15.52 -5.48
C ASN A 116 1.56 14.33 -5.11
N ASP A 117 1.93 13.61 -4.07
CA ASP A 117 1.22 12.43 -3.61
C ASP A 117 0.66 12.63 -2.21
N LYS A 118 -0.62 12.33 -2.05
CA LYS A 118 -1.32 12.35 -0.78
C LYS A 118 -2.03 11.04 -0.54
N PHE A 119 -1.74 10.41 0.59
CA PHE A 119 -2.33 9.14 1.01
C PHE A 119 -3.00 9.31 2.37
N THR A 120 -4.30 9.09 2.42
CA THR A 120 -5.09 9.12 3.65
C THR A 120 -5.63 7.71 3.91
N ILE A 121 -5.20 7.07 4.99
CA ILE A 121 -5.60 5.73 5.37
C ILE A 121 -6.33 5.79 6.70
N ASN A 122 -7.63 5.49 6.68
CA ASN A 122 -8.49 5.47 7.87
C ASN A 122 -8.87 4.03 8.20
N ILE A 123 -8.58 3.57 9.41
CA ILE A 123 -8.81 2.20 9.84
C ILE A 123 -9.70 2.21 11.07
N TYR A 124 -10.86 1.58 10.97
CA TYR A 124 -11.83 1.49 12.04
C TYR A 124 -11.88 0.05 12.58
N HIS A 125 -11.42 -0.14 13.80
CA HIS A 125 -11.57 -1.38 14.55
C HIS A 125 -12.96 -1.39 15.18
N LEU A 126 -13.90 -2.13 14.55
CA LEU A 126 -15.31 -2.14 14.96
C LEU A 126 -15.67 -3.35 15.84
N LYS A 127 -14.74 -4.30 16.01
CA LYS A 127 -14.91 -5.56 16.72
C LYS A 127 -13.64 -5.91 17.47
N LYS A 128 -13.79 -6.79 18.48
CA LYS A 128 -12.67 -7.24 19.33
C LYS A 128 -11.70 -8.15 18.58
N ASP A 129 -10.51 -8.30 19.14
CA ASP A 129 -9.43 -9.16 18.61
C ASP A 129 -9.02 -8.80 17.15
N THR A 130 -9.34 -7.59 16.68
CA THR A 130 -9.01 -7.19 15.32
C THR A 130 -7.57 -6.68 15.21
N CYS A 131 -6.96 -6.89 14.04
CA CYS A 131 -5.56 -6.54 13.80
C CYS A 131 -5.43 -5.69 12.53
N SER A 132 -4.63 -4.61 12.60
CA SER A 132 -4.17 -3.87 11.43
C SER A 132 -2.65 -3.70 11.44
N ASP A 133 -2.01 -4.04 10.32
CA ASP A 133 -0.56 -3.92 10.12
C ASP A 133 -0.29 -3.18 8.81
N ILE A 134 0.18 -1.93 8.92
CA ILE A 134 0.40 -1.01 7.81
C ILE A 134 1.89 -0.78 7.63
N CYS A 135 2.40 -1.05 6.43
CA CYS A 135 3.80 -0.82 6.08
C CYS A 135 3.90 -0.07 4.75
N ASN A 136 4.29 1.20 4.82
CA ASN A 136 4.49 2.05 3.64
C ASN A 136 5.98 2.26 3.37
N ARG A 137 6.38 2.16 2.12
CA ARG A 137 7.74 2.41 1.62
C ARG A 137 7.67 3.28 0.37
N THR A 138 8.17 4.50 0.44
CA THR A 138 8.15 5.45 -0.67
C THR A 138 9.56 5.90 -1.02
N VAL A 139 9.85 5.99 -2.30
CA VAL A 139 11.01 6.69 -2.85
C VAL A 139 10.53 8.03 -3.37
N ALA A 140 10.97 9.11 -2.76
CA ALA A 140 10.66 10.47 -3.16
C ALA A 140 11.77 11.02 -4.05
N LYS A 141 11.46 11.28 -5.33
CA LYS A 141 12.38 11.93 -6.26
C LYS A 141 12.51 13.41 -5.94
N GLU A 142 13.51 14.05 -6.53
CA GLU A 142 13.70 15.48 -6.44
C GLU A 142 12.43 16.26 -6.83
N ASN A 143 12.15 17.35 -6.12
CA ASN A 143 10.97 18.20 -6.26
C ASN A 143 9.61 17.52 -6.00
N SER A 144 9.58 16.27 -5.52
CA SER A 144 8.32 15.61 -5.15
C SER A 144 7.80 16.07 -3.79
N SER A 145 6.50 15.87 -3.57
CA SER A 145 5.85 16.13 -2.29
C SER A 145 4.99 14.94 -1.88
N ASN A 146 5.21 14.40 -0.68
CA ASN A 146 4.49 13.24 -0.18
C ASN A 146 3.88 13.51 1.18
N VAL A 147 2.58 13.24 1.31
CA VAL A 147 1.85 13.33 2.57
C VAL A 147 1.20 11.99 2.89
N PHE A 148 1.53 11.43 4.05
CA PHE A 148 0.88 10.24 4.60
C PHE A 148 0.11 10.60 5.86
N ASP A 149 -1.22 10.52 5.80
CA ASP A 149 -2.12 10.65 6.95
C ASP A 149 -2.68 9.25 7.28
N ILE A 150 -2.20 8.65 8.38
CA ILE A 150 -2.59 7.28 8.76
C ILE A 150 -3.34 7.35 10.08
N ASN A 151 -4.62 7.03 10.06
CA ASN A 151 -5.53 7.19 11.18
C ASN A 151 -6.11 5.83 11.58
N SER A 152 -5.88 5.38 12.80
CA SER A 152 -6.48 4.18 13.36
C SER A 152 -7.38 4.52 14.53
N TYR A 153 -8.60 3.97 14.53
CA TYR A 153 -9.64 4.27 15.49
C TYR A 153 -10.07 3.01 16.24
N VAL A 154 -10.03 3.05 17.58
CA VAL A 154 -10.55 2.02 18.48
C VAL A 154 -11.40 2.71 19.53
N GLU A 155 -12.71 2.47 19.51
CA GLU A 155 -13.62 3.01 20.52
C GLU A 155 -13.55 2.19 21.81
N ASN A 156 -14.04 2.81 22.90
CA ASN A 156 -14.16 2.12 24.18
C ASN A 156 -15.06 0.87 24.08
N GLY A 157 -14.64 -0.23 24.69
CA GLY A 157 -15.32 -1.53 24.62
C GLY A 157 -14.92 -2.42 23.45
N ILE A 158 -14.05 -1.97 22.54
CA ILE A 158 -13.47 -2.78 21.47
C ILE A 158 -12.17 -3.39 21.96
N LEU A 159 -12.27 -4.59 22.58
CA LEU A 159 -11.18 -5.22 23.33
C LEU A 159 -10.11 -5.88 22.44
N ASP A 160 -8.90 -5.98 22.99
CA ASP A 160 -7.80 -6.82 22.51
C ASP A 160 -7.42 -6.56 21.02
N THR A 161 -7.39 -5.30 20.63
CA THR A 161 -7.02 -4.89 19.28
C THR A 161 -5.51 -4.66 19.16
N TYR A 162 -4.98 -4.90 17.96
CA TYR A 162 -3.57 -4.65 17.62
C TYR A 162 -3.46 -3.71 16.41
N LEU A 163 -2.69 -2.62 16.58
CA LEU A 163 -2.44 -1.61 15.57
C LEU A 163 -0.94 -1.44 15.37
N ASN A 164 -0.46 -1.57 14.12
CA ASN A 164 0.91 -1.24 13.75
C ASN A 164 0.90 -0.32 12.52
N GLN A 165 1.61 0.80 12.60
CA GLN A 165 1.76 1.76 11.50
C GLN A 165 3.25 2.03 11.28
N GLN A 166 3.79 1.62 10.14
CA GLN A 166 5.17 1.87 9.75
C GLN A 166 5.22 2.59 8.42
N THR A 167 5.90 3.72 8.36
CA THR A 167 6.09 4.48 7.11
C THR A 167 7.54 4.93 6.98
N LYS A 168 8.17 4.58 5.86
CA LYS A 168 9.51 5.04 5.52
C LYS A 168 9.50 5.73 4.16
N ILE A 169 10.01 6.95 4.12
CA ILE A 169 10.26 7.70 2.88
C ILE A 169 11.77 7.84 2.71
N VAL A 170 12.28 7.36 1.58
CA VAL A 170 13.67 7.55 1.16
C VAL A 170 13.70 8.65 0.11
N THR A 171 14.49 9.70 0.36
CA THR A 171 14.60 10.86 -0.53
C THR A 171 15.80 10.73 -1.46
N LEU A 172 15.55 11.00 -2.75
CA LEU A 172 16.58 11.15 -3.79
C LEU A 172 16.61 12.63 -4.23
N GLY A 173 17.35 13.45 -3.53
CA GLY A 173 17.33 14.90 -3.70
C GLY A 173 16.33 15.62 -2.78
N ASP A 174 16.14 16.93 -3.03
CA ASP A 174 15.25 17.77 -2.23
C ASP A 174 13.78 17.47 -2.52
N SER A 175 13.03 17.11 -1.50
CA SER A 175 11.61 16.79 -1.58
C SER A 175 10.87 17.19 -0.31
N ASN A 176 9.57 17.47 -0.42
CA ASN A 176 8.74 17.88 0.71
C ASN A 176 7.91 16.68 1.20
N ASN A 177 8.28 16.11 2.35
CA ASN A 177 7.67 14.89 2.85
C ASN A 177 7.10 15.07 4.24
N LYS A 178 5.90 14.53 4.48
CA LYS A 178 5.22 14.57 5.76
C LYS A 178 4.56 13.24 6.08
N ILE A 179 4.73 12.74 7.31
CA ILE A 179 4.09 11.55 7.82
C ILE A 179 3.38 11.88 9.12
N ASN A 180 2.08 11.64 9.19
CA ASN A 180 1.22 11.85 10.34
C ASN A 180 0.61 10.50 10.78
N PRO A 181 1.28 9.73 11.65
CA PRO A 181 0.68 8.54 12.23
C PRO A 181 -0.21 8.93 13.40
N ASN A 182 -1.51 8.69 13.30
CA ASN A 182 -2.48 9.02 14.33
C ASN A 182 -3.18 7.75 14.84
N MET A 183 -3.25 7.60 16.15
CA MET A 183 -3.97 6.52 16.82
C MET A 183 -4.94 7.09 17.85
N PHE A 184 -6.23 6.87 17.62
CA PHE A 184 -7.31 7.29 18.49
C PHE A 184 -7.82 6.07 19.27
N ILE A 185 -7.21 5.82 20.42
CA ILE A 185 -7.41 4.62 21.21
C ILE A 185 -8.22 4.96 22.47
N GLY A 186 -9.46 4.47 22.52
CA GLY A 186 -10.36 4.59 23.67
C GLY A 186 -10.37 3.37 24.60
N GLU A 187 -9.67 2.27 24.23
CA GLU A 187 -9.68 0.99 24.94
C GLU A 187 -8.30 0.61 25.48
N ALA A 188 -8.22 0.32 26.77
CA ALA A 188 -6.95 0.07 27.46
C ALA A 188 -6.26 -1.25 27.08
N SER A 189 -7.01 -2.25 26.61
CA SER A 189 -6.46 -3.56 26.16
C SER A 189 -5.84 -3.51 24.76
N THR A 190 -5.86 -2.35 24.11
CA THR A 190 -5.33 -2.14 22.77
C THR A 190 -3.81 -2.01 22.77
N THR A 191 -3.14 -2.70 21.86
CA THR A 191 -1.70 -2.50 21.57
C THR A 191 -1.55 -1.65 20.33
N GLY A 192 -0.92 -0.48 20.45
CA GLY A 192 -0.62 0.44 19.34
C GLY A 192 0.89 0.66 19.21
N ILE A 193 1.43 0.47 18.00
CA ILE A 193 2.84 0.71 17.66
C ILE A 193 2.88 1.56 16.39
N HIS A 194 3.70 2.61 16.38
CA HIS A 194 3.97 3.36 15.16
C HIS A 194 5.45 3.69 15.01
N SER A 195 5.93 3.73 13.78
CA SER A 195 7.27 4.21 13.43
C SER A 195 7.25 4.97 12.11
N SER A 196 7.94 6.09 12.07
CA SER A 196 8.01 6.94 10.88
C SER A 196 9.45 7.41 10.64
N THR A 197 9.91 7.29 9.42
CA THR A 197 11.26 7.71 9.03
C THR A 197 11.22 8.43 7.69
N ILE A 198 11.84 9.60 7.63
CA ILE A 198 12.12 10.34 6.40
C ILE A 198 13.63 10.58 6.37
N GLY A 199 14.30 10.21 5.29
CA GLY A 199 15.73 10.41 5.15
C GLY A 199 16.30 9.88 3.84
N THR A 200 17.57 10.06 3.65
CA THR A 200 18.32 9.55 2.50
C THR A 200 18.64 8.05 2.65
N ILE A 201 19.21 7.47 1.63
CA ILE A 201 19.79 6.12 1.71
C ILE A 201 20.97 6.17 2.70
N ASN A 202 21.11 5.11 3.50
CA ASN A 202 22.21 5.00 4.43
C ASN A 202 23.57 4.92 3.68
N GLU A 203 24.46 5.84 3.99
CA GLU A 203 25.79 5.88 3.35
C GLU A 203 26.63 4.63 3.63
N GLU A 204 26.46 3.99 4.78
CA GLU A 204 27.15 2.73 5.10
C GLU A 204 26.75 1.60 4.16
N ASP A 205 25.45 1.50 3.80
CA ASP A 205 24.94 0.51 2.85
C ASP A 205 25.51 0.77 1.44
N ILE A 206 25.57 2.03 1.01
CA ILE A 206 26.17 2.42 -0.26
C ILE A 206 27.67 2.06 -0.26
N PHE A 207 28.39 2.48 0.78
CA PHE A 207 29.82 2.21 0.90
C PHE A 207 30.13 0.72 0.90
N TYR A 208 29.31 -0.09 1.58
CA TYR A 208 29.45 -1.56 1.58
C TYR A 208 29.36 -2.12 0.15
N LEU A 209 28.37 -1.72 -0.63
CA LEU A 209 28.22 -2.18 -2.01
C LEU A 209 29.37 -1.69 -2.90
N MET A 210 29.81 -0.44 -2.75
CA MET A 210 30.94 0.08 -3.48
C MET A 210 32.25 -0.65 -3.14
N SER A 211 32.45 -1.07 -1.90
CA SER A 211 33.62 -1.87 -1.50
C SER A 211 33.64 -3.27 -2.15
N ARG A 212 32.52 -3.72 -2.69
CA ARG A 212 32.38 -4.95 -3.47
C ARG A 212 32.50 -4.74 -4.99
N GLY A 213 32.86 -3.54 -5.41
CA GLY A 213 33.08 -3.20 -6.83
C GLY A 213 31.82 -2.76 -7.57
N ILE A 214 30.75 -2.45 -6.85
CA ILE A 214 29.51 -1.88 -7.43
C ILE A 214 29.68 -0.38 -7.48
N ASP A 215 29.39 0.26 -8.61
CA ASP A 215 29.42 1.72 -8.71
C ASP A 215 28.30 2.37 -7.90
N TYR A 216 28.43 3.66 -7.62
CA TYR A 216 27.53 4.42 -6.76
C TYR A 216 26.07 4.39 -7.23
N GLU A 217 25.82 4.62 -8.52
CA GLU A 217 24.47 4.66 -9.08
C GLU A 217 23.79 3.28 -9.02
N THR A 218 24.54 2.24 -9.37
CA THR A 218 24.07 0.85 -9.27
C THR A 218 23.78 0.47 -7.82
N ALA A 219 24.59 0.90 -6.86
CA ALA A 219 24.38 0.64 -5.44
C ALA A 219 23.04 1.26 -4.95
N ILE A 220 22.77 2.51 -5.30
CA ILE A 220 21.51 3.18 -4.99
C ILE A 220 20.32 2.40 -5.59
N LYS A 221 20.38 2.07 -6.87
CA LYS A 221 19.33 1.30 -7.56
C LYS A 221 19.06 -0.05 -6.88
N LEU A 222 20.09 -0.77 -6.48
CA LEU A 222 19.95 -2.05 -5.79
C LEU A 222 19.26 -1.91 -4.42
N ILE A 223 19.65 -0.90 -3.63
CA ILE A 223 19.03 -0.63 -2.33
C ILE A 223 17.54 -0.29 -2.49
N ILE A 224 17.21 0.58 -3.43
CA ILE A 224 15.82 0.97 -3.72
C ILE A 224 15.00 -0.24 -4.16
N LYS A 225 15.50 -1.02 -5.12
CA LYS A 225 14.84 -2.25 -5.61
C LYS A 225 14.60 -3.23 -4.46
N GLY A 226 15.60 -3.44 -3.61
CA GLY A 226 15.48 -4.27 -2.42
C GLY A 226 14.39 -3.78 -1.47
N MET A 227 14.36 -2.48 -1.18
CA MET A 227 13.38 -1.87 -0.29
C MET A 227 11.93 -2.01 -0.82
N ILE A 228 11.71 -1.71 -2.09
CA ILE A 228 10.38 -1.77 -2.73
C ILE A 228 9.88 -3.22 -2.81
N ILE A 229 10.67 -4.10 -3.41
CA ILE A 229 10.26 -5.49 -3.68
C ILE A 229 10.05 -6.29 -2.40
N SER A 230 10.92 -6.13 -1.40
CA SER A 230 10.79 -6.87 -0.13
C SER A 230 9.53 -6.50 0.65
N ASN A 231 9.02 -5.29 0.49
CA ASN A 231 7.81 -4.83 1.19
C ASN A 231 6.53 -5.46 0.63
N ILE A 232 6.41 -5.51 -0.70
CA ILE A 232 5.18 -5.90 -1.39
C ILE A 232 5.19 -7.34 -1.92
N ASN A 233 6.35 -8.00 -1.94
CA ASN A 233 6.54 -9.37 -2.38
C ASN A 233 5.67 -9.77 -3.61
N PRO A 234 5.83 -9.10 -4.76
CA PRO A 234 4.99 -9.31 -5.94
C PRO A 234 5.26 -10.69 -6.55
N ASP A 235 4.28 -11.22 -7.30
CA ASP A 235 4.52 -12.38 -8.14
C ASP A 235 5.51 -12.05 -9.29
N MET A 236 5.88 -13.07 -10.06
CA MET A 236 6.97 -12.96 -11.04
C MET A 236 6.67 -11.91 -12.12
N GLU A 237 5.41 -11.85 -12.60
CA GLU A 237 5.00 -10.91 -13.65
C GLU A 237 5.08 -9.44 -13.16
N TYR A 238 4.50 -9.15 -11.98
CA TYR A 238 4.56 -7.79 -11.43
C TYR A 238 5.96 -7.42 -10.98
N ARG A 239 6.76 -8.40 -10.52
CA ARG A 239 8.14 -8.18 -10.16
C ARG A 239 8.97 -7.69 -11.35
N GLU A 240 8.82 -8.31 -12.50
CA GLU A 240 9.50 -7.89 -13.74
C GLU A 240 9.09 -6.49 -14.16
N LYS A 241 7.78 -6.20 -14.23
CA LYS A 241 7.24 -4.86 -14.54
C LYS A 241 7.80 -3.79 -13.59
N ILE A 242 7.80 -4.05 -12.30
CA ILE A 242 8.31 -3.11 -11.29
C ILE A 242 9.82 -2.91 -11.44
N LEU A 243 10.59 -3.97 -11.64
CA LEU A 243 12.04 -3.86 -11.81
C LEU A 243 12.43 -3.10 -13.07
N GLU A 244 11.66 -3.21 -14.17
CA GLU A 244 11.84 -2.40 -15.37
C GLU A 244 11.66 -0.91 -15.05
N LEU A 245 10.54 -0.52 -14.41
CA LEU A 245 10.30 0.87 -14.01
C LEU A 245 11.39 1.42 -13.07
N LEU A 246 11.91 0.58 -12.17
CA LEU A 246 12.96 0.96 -11.23
C LEU A 246 14.37 1.02 -11.87
N ASN A 247 14.57 0.55 -13.10
CA ASN A 247 15.84 0.71 -13.81
C ASN A 247 16.10 2.17 -14.20
N ASP A 248 15.02 2.93 -14.45
CA ASP A 248 15.10 4.34 -14.85
C ASP A 248 15.31 5.28 -13.65
N LEU A 249 15.34 4.75 -12.43
CA LEU A 249 15.70 5.53 -11.24
C LEU A 249 17.20 5.77 -11.18
N GLY A 250 17.62 7.02 -11.33
CA GLY A 250 19.01 7.43 -11.19
C GLY A 250 19.74 7.78 -12.49
N GLY A 251 19.01 8.07 -13.56
CA GLY A 251 19.54 8.59 -14.82
C GLY A 251 19.17 10.06 -15.04
N GLU A 252 19.56 10.96 -14.11
CA GLU A 252 19.69 12.41 -14.34
C GLU A 252 20.73 12.96 -13.39
#